data_962b9f7a3b2e81cb7b70bc673d538046
#
_entry.id   962b9f7a3b2e81cb7b70bc673d538046
#
_cell.length_a   1.000
_cell.length_b   1.000
_cell.length_c   1.000
_cell.angle_alpha   90.00
_cell.angle_beta   90.00
_cell.angle_gamma   90.00
#
_symmetry.space_group_name_H-M   'P 1'
#
loop_
_entity.id
_entity.type
_entity.pdbx_description
1 polymer ?
#
loop_
_entity_poly.entity_id
_entity_poly.type
_entity_poly.pdbx_seq_one_letter_code
_entity_poly.pdbx_strand_id
1 'polypeptide(L)'
;MIHLFLVAWLTGQAGTSDAMQHLQAGLEARKQHQIETEITEFRKATESDPNLADAFVNLGSAYMEKHDYGAAIAPLKRTLELSPDLPVAHQLIGYALLAQGYSAEAIPHLQRVGALDALGIAQIETNQLTEAVSSFTAALAQRPGDPDLLYYLGHASGLLSKDAIDTLLATHPDSARAHQALAENYFVLRQMPQAEKEYLEALRLRPELPGLHLELGQVYANSAQWPKAEAEFRAEGKLRPGNAEAAYRLGAALLQQGRARDALPELKRSNELKPEMPETLYSLGKAASLDGDSATAERAWLKVIELEKNTSLAAQAHFGLAGLYRKQGKTAQAQHEMQEFQKLQNAIGPPRSE
;
A
#
# COMPACT_ATOMS: atom_id res chain seq x y z
N MET A 1 -3.61 -22.91 5.14
CA MET A 1 -4.03 -24.35 5.34
C MET A 1 -5.55 -24.33 5.49
N ILE A 2 -6.26 -24.60 4.40
CA ILE A 2 -7.73 -24.62 4.38
C ILE A 2 -8.18 -26.02 4.78
N HIS A 3 -8.61 -26.20 6.02
CA HIS A 3 -9.33 -27.41 6.43
C HIS A 3 -10.79 -27.28 6.01
N LEU A 4 -11.12 -27.81 4.83
CA LEU A 4 -12.51 -27.96 4.39
C LEU A 4 -13.14 -29.17 5.12
N PHE A 5 -13.96 -28.92 6.15
CA PHE A 5 -14.89 -29.89 6.64
C PHE A 5 -16.12 -29.92 5.74
N LEU A 6 -16.18 -30.85 4.78
CA LEU A 6 -17.38 -31.15 4.03
C LEU A 6 -18.25 -32.10 4.89
N VAL A 7 -19.33 -31.56 5.48
CA VAL A 7 -20.39 -32.34 6.08
C VAL A 7 -21.25 -32.88 4.94
N ALA A 8 -21.27 -34.20 4.76
CA ALA A 8 -22.14 -34.87 3.81
C ALA A 8 -23.62 -34.65 4.20
N TRP A 9 -24.35 -33.85 3.42
CA TRP A 9 -25.80 -33.79 3.49
C TRP A 9 -26.38 -34.91 2.63
N LEU A 10 -26.93 -35.94 3.29
CA LEU A 10 -27.71 -37.00 2.65
C LEU A 10 -29.07 -36.42 2.27
N THR A 11 -29.19 -35.88 1.04
CA THR A 11 -30.48 -35.69 0.41
C THR A 11 -30.75 -36.91 -0.50
N GLY A 12 -31.77 -37.68 -0.18
CA GLY A 12 -32.06 -38.95 -0.82
C GLY A 12 -32.37 -38.82 -2.32
N GLN A 13 -31.38 -39.18 -3.14
CA GLN A 13 -31.60 -39.77 -4.44
C GLN A 13 -30.98 -41.16 -4.40
N ALA A 14 -31.78 -42.15 -4.83
CA ALA A 14 -31.34 -43.56 -4.89
C ALA A 14 -30.24 -43.67 -5.98
N GLY A 15 -29.02 -43.33 -5.63
CA GLY A 15 -27.83 -43.74 -6.39
C GLY A 15 -27.75 -45.24 -6.40
N THR A 16 -27.20 -45.84 -7.46
CA THR A 16 -26.98 -47.27 -7.49
C THR A 16 -26.12 -47.69 -6.32
N SER A 17 -26.35 -48.88 -5.76
CA SER A 17 -25.58 -49.39 -4.61
C SER A 17 -24.08 -49.27 -4.83
N ASP A 18 -23.59 -49.46 -6.08
CA ASP A 18 -22.17 -49.35 -6.48
C ASP A 18 -21.62 -47.93 -6.40
N ALA A 19 -22.35 -46.94 -6.89
CA ALA A 19 -21.92 -45.52 -6.82
C ALA A 19 -21.73 -45.08 -5.37
N MET A 20 -22.65 -45.44 -4.47
CA MET A 20 -22.55 -45.14 -3.05
C MET A 20 -21.41 -45.87 -2.37
N GLN A 21 -21.12 -47.14 -2.74
CA GLN A 21 -19.98 -47.88 -2.24
C GLN A 21 -18.65 -47.19 -2.64
N HIS A 22 -18.49 -46.81 -3.90
CA HIS A 22 -17.34 -46.08 -4.38
C HIS A 22 -17.21 -44.68 -3.73
N LEU A 23 -18.31 -43.98 -3.55
CA LEU A 23 -18.30 -42.68 -2.84
C LEU A 23 -17.79 -42.89 -1.40
N GLN A 24 -18.28 -43.90 -0.69
CA GLN A 24 -17.83 -44.21 0.67
C GLN A 24 -16.36 -44.61 0.73
N ALA A 25 -15.91 -45.42 -0.25
CA ALA A 25 -14.50 -45.83 -0.34
C ALA A 25 -13.57 -44.63 -0.61
N GLY A 26 -14.00 -43.68 -1.45
CA GLY A 26 -13.26 -42.44 -1.70
C GLY A 26 -13.17 -41.56 -0.45
N LEU A 27 -14.27 -41.44 0.32
CA LEU A 27 -14.27 -40.71 1.57
C LEU A 27 -13.37 -41.36 2.64
N GLU A 28 -13.27 -42.67 2.68
CA GLU A 28 -12.36 -43.37 3.56
C GLU A 28 -10.91 -43.21 3.13
N ALA A 29 -10.59 -43.27 1.81
CA ALA A 29 -9.28 -42.94 1.27
C ALA A 29 -8.81 -41.53 1.62
N ARG A 30 -9.74 -40.56 1.60
CA ARG A 30 -9.48 -39.17 2.04
C ARG A 30 -9.05 -39.09 3.49
N LYS A 31 -9.73 -39.79 4.42
CA LYS A 31 -9.35 -39.86 5.82
C LYS A 31 -7.94 -40.44 6.04
N GLN A 32 -7.53 -41.32 5.15
CA GLN A 32 -6.21 -41.97 5.16
C GLN A 32 -5.16 -41.18 4.36
N HIS A 33 -5.49 -40.01 3.82
CA HIS A 33 -4.64 -39.17 2.96
C HIS A 33 -4.10 -39.89 1.70
N GLN A 34 -4.90 -40.82 1.14
CA GLN A 34 -4.57 -41.60 -0.04
C GLN A 34 -5.17 -40.97 -1.29
N ILE A 35 -4.63 -39.84 -1.73
CA ILE A 35 -5.22 -38.95 -2.76
C ILE A 35 -5.47 -39.68 -4.11
N GLU A 36 -4.58 -40.59 -4.53
CA GLU A 36 -4.74 -41.34 -5.81
C GLU A 36 -5.89 -42.37 -5.72
N THR A 37 -6.04 -43.02 -4.56
CA THR A 37 -7.15 -43.95 -4.30
C THR A 37 -8.45 -43.18 -4.21
N GLU A 38 -8.44 -42.03 -3.54
CA GLU A 38 -9.58 -41.11 -3.42
C GLU A 38 -10.11 -40.70 -4.80
N ILE A 39 -9.23 -40.19 -5.68
CA ILE A 39 -9.59 -39.78 -7.04
C ILE A 39 -10.14 -40.97 -7.83
N THR A 40 -9.52 -42.17 -7.69
CA THR A 40 -9.92 -43.36 -8.40
C THR A 40 -11.34 -43.78 -8.00
N GLU A 41 -11.61 -43.80 -6.71
CA GLU A 41 -12.93 -44.21 -6.19
C GLU A 41 -14.02 -43.20 -6.50
N PHE A 42 -13.75 -41.88 -6.37
CA PHE A 42 -14.72 -40.87 -6.76
C PHE A 42 -15.01 -40.90 -8.28
N ARG A 43 -14.01 -41.18 -9.13
CA ARG A 43 -14.22 -41.35 -10.57
C ARG A 43 -15.16 -42.53 -10.85
N LYS A 44 -14.93 -43.70 -10.23
CA LYS A 44 -15.84 -44.86 -10.35
C LYS A 44 -17.26 -44.51 -9.87
N ALA A 45 -17.39 -43.74 -8.79
CA ALA A 45 -18.70 -43.29 -8.32
C ALA A 45 -19.42 -42.44 -9.38
N THR A 46 -18.70 -41.50 -10.05
CA THR A 46 -19.26 -40.66 -11.13
C THR A 46 -19.60 -41.47 -12.40
N GLU A 47 -18.88 -42.55 -12.68
CA GLU A 47 -19.14 -43.44 -13.78
C GLU A 47 -20.35 -44.35 -13.50
N SER A 48 -20.53 -44.80 -12.25
CA SER A 48 -21.64 -45.67 -11.82
C SER A 48 -22.95 -44.87 -11.71
N ASP A 49 -22.92 -43.58 -11.29
CA ASP A 49 -24.08 -42.71 -11.29
C ASP A 49 -23.73 -41.29 -11.78
N PRO A 50 -23.99 -40.97 -13.05
CA PRO A 50 -23.71 -39.65 -13.64
C PRO A 50 -24.58 -38.50 -13.08
N ASN A 51 -25.54 -38.81 -12.20
CA ASN A 51 -26.41 -37.81 -11.55
C ASN A 51 -26.11 -37.62 -10.07
N LEU A 52 -25.08 -38.33 -9.54
CA LEU A 52 -24.69 -38.20 -8.16
C LEU A 52 -23.78 -36.96 -7.97
N ALA A 53 -24.39 -35.80 -7.71
CA ALA A 53 -23.66 -34.52 -7.53
C ALA A 53 -22.54 -34.60 -6.48
N ASP A 54 -22.77 -35.37 -5.40
CA ASP A 54 -21.79 -35.55 -4.31
C ASP A 54 -20.50 -36.24 -4.79
N ALA A 55 -20.60 -37.18 -5.76
CA ALA A 55 -19.43 -37.82 -6.32
C ALA A 55 -18.60 -36.84 -7.16
N PHE A 56 -19.26 -36.01 -7.98
CA PHE A 56 -18.58 -35.02 -8.82
C PHE A 56 -17.91 -33.91 -8.00
N VAL A 57 -18.57 -33.37 -6.96
CA VAL A 57 -17.94 -32.33 -6.12
C VAL A 57 -16.76 -32.89 -5.34
N ASN A 58 -16.85 -34.13 -4.86
CA ASN A 58 -15.75 -34.77 -4.17
C ASN A 58 -14.58 -35.08 -5.11
N LEU A 59 -14.83 -35.52 -6.34
CA LEU A 59 -13.81 -35.72 -7.37
C LEU A 59 -13.10 -34.39 -7.69
N GLY A 60 -13.87 -33.32 -7.90
CA GLY A 60 -13.31 -31.99 -8.12
C GLY A 60 -12.46 -31.50 -6.93
N SER A 61 -12.95 -31.71 -5.70
CA SER A 61 -12.22 -31.39 -4.48
C SER A 61 -10.91 -32.15 -4.36
N ALA A 62 -10.89 -33.46 -4.71
CA ALA A 62 -9.68 -34.28 -4.70
C ALA A 62 -8.63 -33.79 -5.70
N TYR A 63 -9.07 -33.39 -6.90
CA TYR A 63 -8.17 -32.77 -7.87
C TYR A 63 -7.62 -31.40 -7.38
N MET A 64 -8.44 -30.59 -6.70
CA MET A 64 -7.98 -29.36 -6.07
C MET A 64 -6.89 -29.61 -5.02
N GLU A 65 -7.08 -30.64 -4.17
CA GLU A 65 -6.09 -31.04 -3.16
C GLU A 65 -4.78 -31.53 -3.78
N LYS A 66 -4.88 -32.23 -4.93
CA LYS A 66 -3.72 -32.65 -5.73
C LYS A 66 -3.06 -31.48 -6.50
N HIS A 67 -3.62 -30.29 -6.46
CA HIS A 67 -3.23 -29.13 -7.29
C HIS A 67 -3.39 -29.35 -8.80
N ASP A 68 -4.21 -30.33 -9.22
CA ASP A 68 -4.60 -30.54 -10.61
C ASP A 68 -5.86 -29.73 -10.92
N TYR A 69 -5.69 -28.41 -10.97
CA TYR A 69 -6.79 -27.48 -11.16
C TYR A 69 -7.50 -27.67 -12.51
N GLY A 70 -6.77 -28.06 -13.56
CA GLY A 70 -7.34 -28.34 -14.86
C GLY A 70 -8.32 -29.52 -14.82
N ALA A 71 -7.93 -30.62 -14.16
CA ALA A 71 -8.77 -31.80 -14.02
C ALA A 71 -10.00 -31.56 -13.09
N ALA A 72 -9.90 -30.60 -12.16
CA ALA A 72 -10.99 -30.26 -11.25
C ALA A 72 -12.18 -29.58 -11.95
N ILE A 73 -11.97 -28.83 -13.05
CA ILE A 73 -12.98 -27.99 -13.67
C ILE A 73 -14.17 -28.79 -14.21
N ALA A 74 -13.91 -29.88 -14.93
CA ALA A 74 -14.98 -30.66 -15.55
C ALA A 74 -15.95 -31.29 -14.54
N PRO A 75 -15.49 -32.00 -13.50
CA PRO A 75 -16.40 -32.54 -12.47
C PRO A 75 -17.12 -31.41 -11.69
N LEU A 76 -16.46 -30.28 -11.42
CA LEU A 76 -17.12 -29.15 -10.74
C LEU A 76 -18.20 -28.50 -11.62
N LYS A 77 -17.97 -28.35 -12.94
CA LYS A 77 -19.00 -27.91 -13.89
C LYS A 77 -20.20 -28.87 -13.86
N ARG A 78 -19.92 -30.19 -13.87
CA ARG A 78 -20.99 -31.19 -13.78
C ARG A 78 -21.75 -31.09 -12.45
N THR A 79 -21.05 -30.83 -11.34
CA THR A 79 -21.71 -30.59 -10.05
C THR A 79 -22.71 -29.42 -10.15
N LEU A 80 -22.34 -28.30 -10.79
CA LEU A 80 -23.20 -27.13 -10.93
C LEU A 80 -24.35 -27.33 -11.92
N GLU A 81 -24.22 -28.24 -12.91
CA GLU A 81 -25.32 -28.64 -13.74
C GLU A 81 -26.38 -29.41 -12.94
N LEU A 82 -25.95 -30.26 -12.00
CA LEU A 82 -26.85 -31.07 -11.15
C LEU A 82 -27.36 -30.27 -9.94
N SER A 83 -26.57 -29.38 -9.41
CA SER A 83 -26.81 -28.58 -8.20
C SER A 83 -26.34 -27.13 -8.40
N PRO A 84 -27.13 -26.28 -9.12
CA PRO A 84 -26.67 -24.95 -9.55
C PRO A 84 -26.34 -23.96 -8.44
N ASP A 85 -26.87 -24.17 -7.23
CA ASP A 85 -26.73 -23.26 -6.12
C ASP A 85 -25.74 -23.75 -5.03
N LEU A 86 -24.96 -24.81 -5.30
CA LEU A 86 -24.07 -25.38 -4.32
C LEU A 86 -22.83 -24.46 -4.06
N PRO A 87 -22.73 -23.79 -2.88
CA PRO A 87 -21.68 -22.79 -2.65
C PRO A 87 -20.26 -23.36 -2.75
N VAL A 88 -20.05 -24.59 -2.23
CA VAL A 88 -18.74 -25.22 -2.28
C VAL A 88 -18.27 -25.49 -3.70
N ALA A 89 -19.20 -25.87 -4.62
CA ALA A 89 -18.85 -26.08 -6.02
C ALA A 89 -18.47 -24.77 -6.70
N HIS A 90 -19.21 -23.68 -6.44
CA HIS A 90 -18.84 -22.34 -6.91
C HIS A 90 -17.49 -21.91 -6.37
N GLN A 91 -17.20 -22.14 -5.10
CA GLN A 91 -15.91 -21.79 -4.50
C GLN A 91 -14.78 -22.55 -5.18
N LEU A 92 -14.87 -23.89 -5.27
CA LEU A 92 -13.82 -24.71 -5.86
C LEU A 92 -13.58 -24.42 -7.33
N ILE A 93 -14.68 -24.28 -8.14
CA ILE A 93 -14.52 -23.98 -9.56
C ILE A 93 -13.97 -22.57 -9.79
N GLY A 94 -14.36 -21.58 -8.96
CA GLY A 94 -13.80 -20.24 -9.02
C GLY A 94 -12.30 -20.23 -8.80
N TYR A 95 -11.81 -20.93 -7.79
CA TYR A 95 -10.39 -21.08 -7.54
C TYR A 95 -9.66 -21.89 -8.62
N ALA A 96 -10.27 -22.98 -9.14
CA ALA A 96 -9.66 -23.78 -10.20
C ALA A 96 -9.51 -22.96 -11.49
N LEU A 97 -10.55 -22.23 -11.88
CA LEU A 97 -10.53 -21.36 -13.06
C LEU A 97 -9.48 -20.25 -12.92
N LEU A 98 -9.43 -19.60 -11.75
CA LEU A 98 -8.42 -18.56 -11.47
C LEU A 98 -7.00 -19.13 -11.56
N ALA A 99 -6.75 -20.29 -10.94
CA ALA A 99 -5.45 -20.95 -10.98
C ALA A 99 -5.01 -21.35 -12.41
N GLN A 100 -5.97 -21.54 -13.32
CA GLN A 100 -5.72 -21.84 -14.73
C GLN A 100 -5.69 -20.58 -15.63
N GLY A 101 -5.83 -19.38 -15.06
CA GLY A 101 -5.85 -18.13 -15.80
C GLY A 101 -7.17 -17.81 -16.50
N TYR A 102 -8.26 -18.56 -16.22
CA TYR A 102 -9.59 -18.30 -16.73
C TYR A 102 -10.35 -17.29 -15.84
N SER A 103 -9.71 -16.16 -15.58
CA SER A 103 -10.15 -15.18 -14.57
C SER A 103 -11.54 -14.60 -14.87
N ALA A 104 -11.84 -14.36 -16.14
CA ALA A 104 -13.20 -13.88 -16.54
C ALA A 104 -14.30 -14.88 -16.21
N GLU A 105 -14.02 -16.20 -16.36
CA GLU A 105 -14.98 -17.25 -16.00
C GLU A 105 -15.05 -17.45 -14.48
N ALA A 106 -13.97 -17.19 -13.75
CA ALA A 106 -13.89 -17.33 -12.28
C ALA A 106 -14.76 -16.28 -11.54
N ILE A 107 -14.81 -15.04 -12.04
CA ILE A 107 -15.49 -13.90 -11.40
C ILE A 107 -16.91 -14.22 -10.92
N PRO A 108 -17.86 -14.70 -11.75
CA PRO A 108 -19.24 -14.94 -11.30
C PRO A 108 -19.32 -15.99 -10.19
N HIS A 109 -18.43 -16.98 -10.20
CA HIS A 109 -18.38 -18.01 -9.16
C HIS A 109 -17.85 -17.45 -7.85
N LEU A 110 -16.75 -16.70 -7.89
CA LEU A 110 -16.12 -16.06 -6.72
C LEU A 110 -17.03 -14.99 -6.09
N GLN A 111 -17.74 -14.20 -6.91
CA GLN A 111 -18.72 -13.23 -6.44
C GLN A 111 -19.84 -13.90 -5.66
N ARG A 112 -20.36 -15.01 -6.19
CA ARG A 112 -21.49 -15.73 -5.58
C ARG A 112 -21.20 -16.22 -4.17
N VAL A 113 -19.96 -16.59 -3.89
CA VAL A 113 -19.50 -17.10 -2.58
C VAL A 113 -18.82 -16.05 -1.71
N GLY A 114 -18.65 -14.84 -2.21
CA GLY A 114 -17.98 -13.76 -1.49
C GLY A 114 -16.50 -14.01 -1.22
N ALA A 115 -15.81 -14.74 -2.10
CA ALA A 115 -14.37 -14.98 -2.01
C ALA A 115 -13.59 -13.75 -2.50
N LEU A 116 -13.64 -12.67 -1.68
CA LEU A 116 -13.23 -11.31 -2.06
C LEU A 116 -11.75 -11.18 -2.45
N ASP A 117 -10.86 -11.96 -1.85
CA ASP A 117 -9.43 -12.00 -2.17
C ASP A 117 -9.20 -12.55 -3.58
N ALA A 118 -9.70 -13.75 -3.86
CA ALA A 118 -9.60 -14.38 -5.17
C ALA A 118 -10.36 -13.58 -6.26
N LEU A 119 -11.51 -13.00 -5.88
CA LEU A 119 -12.29 -12.12 -6.77
C LEU A 119 -11.47 -10.89 -7.17
N GLY A 120 -10.82 -10.22 -6.23
CA GLY A 120 -9.98 -9.07 -6.50
C GLY A 120 -8.81 -9.42 -7.43
N ILE A 121 -8.18 -10.58 -7.26
CA ILE A 121 -7.12 -11.06 -8.16
C ILE A 121 -7.68 -11.28 -9.58
N ALA A 122 -8.80 -11.97 -9.73
CA ALA A 122 -9.44 -12.19 -11.02
C ALA A 122 -9.82 -10.86 -11.71
N GLN A 123 -10.25 -9.86 -10.93
CA GLN A 123 -10.58 -8.51 -11.41
C GLN A 123 -9.35 -7.74 -11.87
N ILE A 124 -8.19 -7.87 -11.20
CA ILE A 124 -6.92 -7.30 -11.71
C ILE A 124 -6.58 -7.92 -13.08
N GLU A 125 -6.60 -9.25 -13.19
CA GLU A 125 -6.24 -9.95 -14.41
C GLU A 125 -7.17 -9.66 -15.59
N THR A 126 -8.40 -9.23 -15.32
CA THR A 126 -9.39 -8.81 -16.32
C THR A 126 -9.50 -7.28 -16.49
N ASN A 127 -8.56 -6.53 -15.91
CA ASN A 127 -8.50 -5.06 -15.93
C ASN A 127 -9.73 -4.36 -15.34
N GLN A 128 -10.45 -5.02 -14.41
CA GLN A 128 -11.55 -4.44 -13.64
C GLN A 128 -10.99 -3.81 -12.36
N LEU A 129 -10.17 -2.76 -12.52
CA LEU A 129 -9.32 -2.24 -11.44
C LEU A 129 -10.11 -1.58 -10.30
N THR A 130 -11.19 -0.88 -10.62
CA THR A 130 -12.08 -0.24 -9.62
C THR A 130 -12.75 -1.28 -8.73
N GLU A 131 -13.26 -2.35 -9.36
CA GLU A 131 -13.88 -3.47 -8.68
C GLU A 131 -12.86 -4.23 -7.82
N ALA A 132 -11.63 -4.42 -8.32
CA ALA A 132 -10.53 -5.05 -7.58
C ALA A 132 -10.19 -4.27 -6.30
N VAL A 133 -10.03 -2.94 -6.37
CA VAL A 133 -9.83 -2.07 -5.20
C VAL A 133 -10.97 -2.23 -4.20
N SER A 134 -12.21 -2.28 -4.69
CA SER A 134 -13.41 -2.46 -3.87
C SER A 134 -13.39 -3.82 -3.15
N SER A 135 -13.08 -4.89 -3.88
CA SER A 135 -13.02 -6.26 -3.34
C SER A 135 -11.94 -6.42 -2.26
N PHE A 136 -10.73 -5.91 -2.49
CA PHE A 136 -9.66 -5.96 -1.50
C PHE A 136 -9.94 -5.08 -0.28
N THR A 137 -10.57 -3.93 -0.47
CA THR A 137 -11.00 -3.07 0.65
C THR A 137 -12.01 -3.78 1.54
N ALA A 138 -12.99 -4.46 0.93
CA ALA A 138 -13.98 -5.25 1.65
C ALA A 138 -13.36 -6.49 2.35
N ALA A 139 -12.37 -7.14 1.72
CA ALA A 139 -11.63 -8.24 2.32
C ALA A 139 -10.82 -7.78 3.54
N LEU A 140 -10.15 -6.61 3.45
CA LEU A 140 -9.41 -6.01 4.56
C LEU A 140 -10.30 -5.60 5.73
N ALA A 141 -11.56 -5.21 5.47
CA ALA A 141 -12.51 -4.94 6.55
C ALA A 141 -12.82 -6.21 7.38
N GLN A 142 -12.75 -7.40 6.76
CA GLN A 142 -12.90 -8.69 7.44
C GLN A 142 -11.61 -9.19 8.09
N ARG A 143 -10.44 -8.88 7.50
CA ARG A 143 -9.10 -9.30 7.94
C ARG A 143 -8.15 -8.09 8.01
N PRO A 144 -8.31 -7.19 9.01
CA PRO A 144 -7.48 -6.00 9.14
C PRO A 144 -6.00 -6.35 9.29
N GLY A 145 -5.14 -5.70 8.50
CA GLY A 145 -3.69 -5.88 8.58
C GLY A 145 -3.14 -7.13 7.87
N ASP A 146 -3.97 -7.88 7.13
CA ASP A 146 -3.51 -9.00 6.31
C ASP A 146 -2.52 -8.49 5.24
N PRO A 147 -1.25 -8.98 5.24
CA PRO A 147 -0.20 -8.43 4.39
C PRO A 147 -0.44 -8.67 2.91
N ASP A 148 -1.04 -9.82 2.54
CA ASP A 148 -1.32 -10.13 1.14
C ASP A 148 -2.42 -9.24 0.60
N LEU A 149 -3.47 -8.97 1.40
CA LEU A 149 -4.54 -8.05 1.00
C LEU A 149 -4.04 -6.61 0.89
N LEU A 150 -3.17 -6.17 1.80
CA LEU A 150 -2.54 -4.85 1.70
C LEU A 150 -1.69 -4.71 0.45
N TYR A 151 -0.91 -5.76 0.11
CA TYR A 151 -0.11 -5.80 -1.11
C TYR A 151 -0.99 -5.69 -2.35
N TYR A 152 -2.02 -6.54 -2.47
CA TYR A 152 -2.89 -6.54 -3.65
C TYR A 152 -3.72 -5.26 -3.77
N LEU A 153 -4.19 -4.68 -2.64
CA LEU A 153 -4.87 -3.39 -2.65
C LEU A 153 -3.93 -2.28 -3.17
N GLY A 154 -2.70 -2.24 -2.68
CA GLY A 154 -1.68 -1.31 -3.16
C GLY A 154 -1.40 -1.47 -4.65
N HIS A 155 -1.25 -2.72 -5.11
CA HIS A 155 -1.02 -3.05 -6.51
C HIS A 155 -2.19 -2.63 -7.42
N ALA A 156 -3.43 -3.00 -7.08
CA ALA A 156 -4.62 -2.62 -7.84
C ALA A 156 -4.81 -1.10 -7.88
N SER A 157 -4.58 -0.41 -6.75
CA SER A 157 -4.66 1.06 -6.67
C SER A 157 -3.60 1.73 -7.53
N GLY A 158 -2.38 1.18 -7.58
CA GLY A 158 -1.30 1.67 -8.44
C GLY A 158 -1.64 1.53 -9.92
N LEU A 159 -2.18 0.38 -10.34
CA LEU A 159 -2.64 0.15 -11.70
C LEU A 159 -3.79 1.10 -12.09
N LEU A 160 -4.77 1.28 -11.20
CA LEU A 160 -5.89 2.19 -11.41
C LEU A 160 -5.42 3.65 -11.53
N SER A 161 -4.48 4.06 -10.68
CA SER A 161 -3.88 5.40 -10.75
C SER A 161 -3.14 5.60 -12.09
N LYS A 162 -2.35 4.60 -12.52
CA LYS A 162 -1.66 4.65 -13.81
C LYS A 162 -2.65 4.77 -14.97
N ASP A 163 -3.69 3.96 -15.01
CA ASP A 163 -4.72 3.97 -16.06
C ASP A 163 -5.42 5.34 -16.15
N ALA A 164 -5.74 5.94 -15.00
CA ALA A 164 -6.32 7.28 -14.94
C ALA A 164 -5.38 8.36 -15.49
N ILE A 165 -4.07 8.28 -15.16
CA ILE A 165 -3.05 9.21 -15.68
C ILE A 165 -2.86 9.01 -17.19
N ASP A 166 -2.75 7.78 -17.65
CA ASP A 166 -2.61 7.47 -19.08
C ASP A 166 -3.83 8.00 -19.88
N THR A 167 -5.04 7.83 -19.32
CA THR A 167 -6.28 8.38 -19.90
C THR A 167 -6.25 9.91 -19.93
N LEU A 168 -5.82 10.57 -18.85
CA LEU A 168 -5.67 12.02 -18.78
C LEU A 168 -4.72 12.53 -19.87
N LEU A 169 -3.55 11.90 -19.98
CA LEU A 169 -2.54 12.30 -20.97
C LEU A 169 -3.00 12.05 -22.41
N ALA A 170 -3.77 11.00 -22.67
CA ALA A 170 -4.31 10.68 -23.98
C ALA A 170 -5.46 11.62 -24.40
N THR A 171 -6.33 11.98 -23.45
CA THR A 171 -7.56 12.75 -23.77
C THR A 171 -7.42 14.24 -23.57
N HIS A 172 -6.56 14.69 -22.66
CA HIS A 172 -6.37 16.10 -22.28
C HIS A 172 -4.89 16.45 -22.09
N PRO A 173 -4.02 16.21 -23.13
CA PRO A 173 -2.57 16.37 -22.99
C PRO A 173 -2.13 17.79 -22.62
N ASP A 174 -2.86 18.81 -23.07
CA ASP A 174 -2.56 20.24 -22.85
C ASP A 174 -3.25 20.81 -21.59
N SER A 175 -3.79 19.97 -20.73
CA SER A 175 -4.44 20.44 -19.49
C SER A 175 -3.40 20.68 -18.38
N ALA A 176 -3.69 21.60 -17.46
CA ALA A 176 -2.83 21.86 -16.30
C ALA A 176 -2.57 20.59 -15.46
N ARG A 177 -3.54 19.67 -15.40
CA ARG A 177 -3.37 18.38 -14.70
C ARG A 177 -2.49 17.40 -15.44
N ALA A 178 -2.53 17.39 -16.78
CA ALA A 178 -1.61 16.59 -17.57
C ALA A 178 -0.16 17.06 -17.40
N HIS A 179 0.07 18.37 -17.48
CA HIS A 179 1.39 18.95 -17.19
C HIS A 179 1.85 18.69 -15.77
N GLN A 180 0.97 18.75 -14.76
CA GLN A 180 1.30 18.35 -13.39
C GLN A 180 1.73 16.90 -13.33
N ALA A 181 0.96 15.97 -13.89
CA ALA A 181 1.28 14.53 -13.87
C ALA A 181 2.63 14.22 -14.56
N LEU A 182 2.92 14.89 -15.69
CA LEU A 182 4.22 14.80 -16.36
C LEU A 182 5.35 15.32 -15.47
N ALA A 183 5.13 16.46 -14.81
CA ALA A 183 6.11 17.06 -13.90
C ALA A 183 6.41 16.16 -12.70
N GLU A 184 5.40 15.56 -12.08
CA GLU A 184 5.55 14.58 -11.00
C GLU A 184 6.39 13.37 -11.45
N ASN A 185 6.12 12.85 -12.63
CA ASN A 185 6.90 11.75 -13.21
C ASN A 185 8.37 12.15 -13.40
N TYR A 186 8.65 13.30 -14.04
CA TYR A 186 10.00 13.80 -14.20
C TYR A 186 10.71 14.05 -12.87
N PHE A 187 9.99 14.51 -11.86
CA PHE A 187 10.52 14.70 -10.51
C PHE A 187 10.99 13.39 -9.87
N VAL A 188 10.17 12.33 -9.96
CA VAL A 188 10.52 10.97 -9.49
C VAL A 188 11.73 10.42 -10.23
N LEU A 189 11.82 10.65 -11.53
CA LEU A 189 12.95 10.27 -12.37
C LEU A 189 14.20 11.15 -12.18
N ARG A 190 14.18 12.09 -11.23
CA ARG A 190 15.28 13.04 -10.97
C ARG A 190 15.62 13.97 -12.16
N GLN A 191 14.69 14.12 -13.09
CA GLN A 191 14.83 15.00 -14.26
C GLN A 191 14.30 16.41 -13.95
N MET A 192 15.00 17.12 -13.05
CA MET A 192 14.55 18.40 -12.49
C MET A 192 14.24 19.49 -13.54
N PRO A 193 15.04 19.67 -14.61
CA PRO A 193 14.73 20.67 -15.64
C PRO A 193 13.42 20.39 -16.38
N GLN A 194 13.10 19.13 -16.65
CA GLN A 194 11.85 18.74 -17.29
C GLN A 194 10.67 18.92 -16.34
N ALA A 195 10.82 18.53 -15.06
CA ALA A 195 9.83 18.77 -14.03
C ALA A 195 9.51 20.26 -13.86
N GLU A 196 10.55 21.13 -13.80
CA GLU A 196 10.39 22.59 -13.73
C GLU A 196 9.55 23.10 -14.91
N LYS A 197 9.89 22.70 -16.14
CA LYS A 197 9.19 23.13 -17.35
C LYS A 197 7.69 22.79 -17.28
N GLU A 198 7.37 21.57 -16.93
CA GLU A 198 5.98 21.11 -16.91
C GLU A 198 5.17 21.74 -15.77
N TYR A 199 5.75 21.92 -14.56
CA TYR A 199 5.09 22.66 -13.48
C TYR A 199 4.84 24.13 -13.84
N LEU A 200 5.78 24.81 -14.52
CA LEU A 200 5.58 26.17 -14.98
C LEU A 200 4.44 26.27 -16.00
N GLU A 201 4.31 25.29 -16.89
CA GLU A 201 3.21 25.24 -17.84
C GLU A 201 1.86 24.99 -17.14
N ALA A 202 1.84 24.08 -16.17
CA ALA A 202 0.65 23.85 -15.33
C ALA A 202 0.21 25.14 -14.61
N LEU A 203 1.16 25.88 -14.02
CA LEU A 203 0.90 27.17 -13.36
C LEU A 203 0.45 28.26 -14.32
N ARG A 204 1.01 28.29 -15.56
CA ARG A 204 0.56 29.22 -16.60
C ARG A 204 -0.91 29.00 -16.96
N LEU A 205 -1.33 27.74 -17.05
CA LEU A 205 -2.71 27.37 -17.41
C LEU A 205 -3.68 27.58 -16.24
N ARG A 206 -3.26 27.25 -15.02
CA ARG A 206 -4.08 27.36 -13.81
C ARG A 206 -3.26 27.80 -12.59
N PRO A 207 -3.02 29.11 -12.43
CA PRO A 207 -2.16 29.64 -11.36
C PRO A 207 -2.63 29.34 -9.93
N GLU A 208 -3.94 29.13 -9.76
CA GLU A 208 -4.55 28.87 -8.43
C GLU A 208 -4.70 27.38 -8.13
N LEU A 209 -4.14 26.50 -8.97
CA LEU A 209 -4.27 25.07 -8.73
C LEU A 209 -3.52 24.67 -7.46
N PRO A 210 -4.22 24.11 -6.45
CA PRO A 210 -3.62 23.81 -5.16
C PRO A 210 -2.45 22.83 -5.28
N GLY A 211 -1.33 23.14 -4.63
CA GLY A 211 -0.17 22.26 -4.54
C GLY A 211 0.92 22.50 -5.60
N LEU A 212 0.60 23.12 -6.76
CA LEU A 212 1.59 23.32 -7.81
C LEU A 212 2.80 24.14 -7.35
N HIS A 213 2.57 25.22 -6.61
CA HIS A 213 3.66 26.01 -6.05
C HIS A 213 4.49 25.23 -5.03
N LEU A 214 3.86 24.37 -4.22
CA LEU A 214 4.58 23.51 -3.27
C LEU A 214 5.50 22.54 -4.00
N GLU A 215 4.99 21.88 -5.05
CA GLU A 215 5.72 20.89 -5.84
C GLU A 215 6.85 21.53 -6.65
N LEU A 216 6.60 22.67 -7.31
CA LEU A 216 7.66 23.42 -8.01
C LEU A 216 8.73 23.91 -7.03
N GLY A 217 8.32 24.38 -5.85
CA GLY A 217 9.24 24.74 -4.77
C GLY A 217 10.14 23.57 -4.36
N GLN A 218 9.62 22.35 -4.34
CA GLN A 218 10.43 21.14 -4.07
C GLN A 218 11.42 20.83 -5.20
N VAL A 219 11.03 21.02 -6.46
CA VAL A 219 11.95 20.91 -7.60
C VAL A 219 13.14 21.85 -7.44
N TYR A 220 12.86 23.10 -7.08
CA TYR A 220 13.93 24.09 -6.84
C TYR A 220 14.78 23.75 -5.62
N ALA A 221 14.17 23.28 -4.53
CA ALA A 221 14.89 22.86 -3.33
C ALA A 221 15.83 21.66 -3.61
N ASN A 222 15.38 20.66 -4.37
CA ASN A 222 16.20 19.52 -4.78
C ASN A 222 17.35 19.92 -5.70
N SER A 223 17.20 21.04 -6.41
CA SER A 223 18.26 21.63 -7.25
C SER A 223 19.08 22.68 -6.51
N ALA A 224 18.94 22.80 -5.18
CA ALA A 224 19.57 23.81 -4.32
C ALA A 224 19.33 25.27 -4.75
N GLN A 225 18.28 25.53 -5.53
CA GLN A 225 17.89 26.87 -5.98
C GLN A 225 17.00 27.54 -4.90
N TRP A 226 17.55 27.73 -3.72
CA TRP A 226 16.82 28.15 -2.50
C TRP A 226 16.01 29.44 -2.64
N PRO A 227 16.48 30.51 -3.34
CA PRO A 227 15.67 31.72 -3.55
C PRO A 227 14.40 31.47 -4.38
N LYS A 228 14.47 30.58 -5.41
CA LYS A 228 13.28 30.20 -6.17
C LYS A 228 12.35 29.34 -5.34
N ALA A 229 12.88 28.35 -4.60
CA ALA A 229 12.10 27.52 -3.70
C ALA A 229 11.33 28.37 -2.68
N GLU A 230 12.00 29.36 -2.06
CA GLU A 230 11.37 30.32 -1.14
C GLU A 230 10.20 31.05 -1.78
N ALA A 231 10.37 31.55 -3.01
CA ALA A 231 9.31 32.28 -3.72
C ALA A 231 8.07 31.41 -3.94
N GLU A 232 8.27 30.16 -4.35
CA GLU A 232 7.19 29.22 -4.60
C GLU A 232 6.50 28.78 -3.28
N PHE A 233 7.26 28.46 -2.23
CA PHE A 233 6.64 28.11 -0.93
C PHE A 233 5.87 29.29 -0.32
N ARG A 234 6.31 30.53 -0.54
CA ARG A 234 5.54 31.71 -0.15
C ARG A 234 4.25 31.87 -0.95
N ALA A 235 4.29 31.60 -2.25
CA ALA A 235 3.10 31.64 -3.10
C ALA A 235 2.07 30.61 -2.61
N GLU A 236 2.50 29.38 -2.34
CA GLU A 236 1.64 28.34 -1.76
C GLU A 236 1.05 28.76 -0.42
N GLY A 237 1.86 29.32 0.49
CA GLY A 237 1.42 29.80 1.79
C GLY A 237 0.42 30.95 1.74
N LYS A 238 0.45 31.77 0.66
CA LYS A 238 -0.56 32.82 0.40
C LYS A 238 -1.87 32.22 -0.10
N LEU A 239 -1.80 31.26 -1.04
CA LEU A 239 -2.98 30.60 -1.57
C LEU A 239 -3.66 29.73 -0.52
N ARG A 240 -2.88 29.03 0.29
CA ARG A 240 -3.36 28.10 1.32
C ARG A 240 -2.71 28.40 2.69
N PRO A 241 -3.19 29.42 3.41
CA PRO A 241 -2.62 29.80 4.69
C PRO A 241 -2.60 28.71 5.75
N GLY A 242 -3.48 27.73 5.69
CA GLY A 242 -3.54 26.58 6.59
C GLY A 242 -2.63 25.41 6.20
N ASN A 243 -1.79 25.52 5.16
CA ASN A 243 -0.88 24.47 4.74
C ASN A 243 0.38 24.44 5.61
N ALA A 244 0.41 23.54 6.59
CA ALA A 244 1.55 23.35 7.50
C ALA A 244 2.84 22.96 6.76
N GLU A 245 2.72 22.14 5.70
CA GLU A 245 3.87 21.69 4.91
C GLU A 245 4.51 22.86 4.15
N ALA A 246 3.71 23.75 3.57
CA ALA A 246 4.23 24.94 2.89
C ALA A 246 5.00 25.86 3.86
N ALA A 247 4.46 26.06 5.07
CA ALA A 247 5.14 26.84 6.11
C ALA A 247 6.45 26.17 6.57
N TYR A 248 6.46 24.85 6.75
CA TYR A 248 7.67 24.10 7.06
C TYR A 248 8.72 24.22 5.97
N ARG A 249 8.34 23.98 4.69
CA ARG A 249 9.25 24.04 3.54
C ARG A 249 9.83 25.44 3.34
N LEU A 250 9.03 26.47 3.57
CA LEU A 250 9.50 27.85 3.56
C LEU A 250 10.55 28.10 4.64
N GLY A 251 10.26 27.69 5.87
CA GLY A 251 11.21 27.81 6.99
C GLY A 251 12.50 27.04 6.74
N ALA A 252 12.39 25.82 6.20
CA ALA A 252 13.56 25.02 5.83
C ALA A 252 14.40 25.68 4.72
N ALA A 253 13.79 26.23 3.68
CA ALA A 253 14.47 26.94 2.60
C ALA A 253 15.19 28.22 3.11
N LEU A 254 14.58 28.93 4.05
CA LEU A 254 15.19 30.10 4.70
C LEU A 254 16.42 29.69 5.55
N LEU A 255 16.32 28.55 6.26
CA LEU A 255 17.46 28.00 6.99
C LEU A 255 18.65 27.62 6.09
N GLN A 256 18.38 27.06 4.92
CA GLN A 256 19.42 26.74 3.93
C GLN A 256 20.11 28.01 3.38
N GLN A 257 19.42 29.14 3.40
CA GLN A 257 19.97 30.45 3.05
C GLN A 257 20.67 31.15 4.23
N GLY A 258 20.78 30.51 5.41
CA GLY A 258 21.36 31.11 6.62
C GLY A 258 20.46 32.15 7.31
N ARG A 259 19.20 32.27 6.91
CA ARG A 259 18.23 33.27 7.38
C ARG A 259 17.38 32.72 8.53
N ALA A 260 18.04 32.32 9.63
CA ALA A 260 17.39 31.68 10.77
C ALA A 260 16.28 32.52 11.40
N ARG A 261 16.50 33.85 11.51
CA ARG A 261 15.51 34.79 12.07
C ARG A 261 14.22 34.83 11.24
N ASP A 262 14.34 34.77 9.92
CA ASP A 262 13.18 34.76 9.02
C ASP A 262 12.48 33.39 9.00
N ALA A 263 13.23 32.30 9.25
CA ALA A 263 12.69 30.95 9.30
C ALA A 263 11.83 30.70 10.55
N LEU A 264 12.14 31.31 11.68
CA LEU A 264 11.48 31.10 12.97
C LEU A 264 9.95 31.26 12.92
N PRO A 265 9.39 32.38 12.42
CA PRO A 265 7.94 32.57 12.39
C PRO A 265 7.24 31.52 11.53
N GLU A 266 7.84 31.12 10.40
CA GLU A 266 7.25 30.12 9.51
C GLU A 266 7.26 28.71 10.13
N LEU A 267 8.34 28.33 10.82
CA LEU A 267 8.44 27.06 11.53
C LEU A 267 7.52 27.01 12.76
N LYS A 268 7.37 28.11 13.50
CA LYS A 268 6.36 28.22 14.57
C LYS A 268 4.96 28.04 14.02
N ARG A 269 4.64 28.73 12.94
CA ARG A 269 3.35 28.62 12.25
C ARG A 269 3.08 27.18 11.77
N SER A 270 4.08 26.52 11.17
CA SER A 270 3.93 25.13 10.77
C SER A 270 3.59 24.22 11.96
N ASN A 271 4.28 24.40 13.09
CA ASN A 271 4.02 23.63 14.31
C ASN A 271 2.67 23.98 14.97
N GLU A 272 2.17 25.18 14.81
CA GLU A 272 0.81 25.57 15.27
C GLU A 272 -0.26 24.91 14.40
N LEU A 273 -0.08 24.88 13.07
CA LEU A 273 -1.02 24.29 12.12
C LEU A 273 -1.06 22.76 12.22
N LYS A 274 0.09 22.13 12.39
CA LYS A 274 0.23 20.68 12.57
C LYS A 274 1.27 20.41 13.65
N PRO A 275 0.83 20.26 14.91
CA PRO A 275 1.72 19.97 16.02
C PRO A 275 2.48 18.65 15.86
N GLU A 276 3.64 18.59 16.50
CA GLU A 276 4.44 17.36 16.66
C GLU A 276 4.92 16.72 15.34
N MET A 277 5.10 17.53 14.30
CA MET A 277 5.86 17.07 13.11
C MET A 277 7.37 17.07 13.46
N PRO A 278 8.05 15.91 13.48
CA PRO A 278 9.44 15.82 13.92
C PRO A 278 10.39 16.70 13.10
N GLU A 279 10.20 16.80 11.78
CA GLU A 279 11.01 17.61 10.87
C GLU A 279 10.83 19.12 11.14
N THR A 280 9.60 19.53 11.43
CA THR A 280 9.29 20.92 11.81
C THR A 280 9.96 21.28 13.14
N LEU A 281 9.81 20.41 14.15
CA LEU A 281 10.42 20.59 15.46
C LEU A 281 11.95 20.64 15.39
N TYR A 282 12.55 19.75 14.62
CA TYR A 282 14.01 19.76 14.42
C TYR A 282 14.47 21.07 13.78
N SER A 283 13.78 21.50 12.72
CA SER A 283 14.12 22.76 12.02
C SER A 283 13.87 23.98 12.89
N LEU A 284 12.80 23.96 13.70
CA LEU A 284 12.50 25.00 14.70
C LEU A 284 13.61 25.11 15.75
N GLY A 285 14.07 23.96 16.27
CA GLY A 285 15.21 23.93 17.20
C GLY A 285 16.48 24.49 16.58
N LYS A 286 16.78 24.16 15.33
CA LYS A 286 17.92 24.69 14.59
C LYS A 286 17.81 26.19 14.37
N ALA A 287 16.67 26.69 13.92
CA ALA A 287 16.44 28.12 13.72
C ALA A 287 16.57 28.91 15.03
N ALA A 288 15.93 28.42 16.10
CA ALA A 288 15.98 29.03 17.42
C ALA A 288 17.40 29.06 18.00
N SER A 289 18.16 27.97 17.85
CA SER A 289 19.58 27.91 18.31
C SER A 289 20.48 28.89 17.56
N LEU A 290 20.22 29.12 16.27
CA LEU A 290 20.97 30.09 15.46
C LEU A 290 20.56 31.55 15.77
N ASP A 291 19.30 31.80 16.11
CA ASP A 291 18.80 33.13 16.52
C ASP A 291 19.10 33.46 18.00
N GLY A 292 19.59 32.49 18.80
CA GLY A 292 19.91 32.69 20.21
C GLY A 292 18.79 32.33 21.19
N ASP A 293 17.62 31.91 20.72
CA ASP A 293 16.51 31.43 21.56
C ASP A 293 16.77 30.00 22.04
N SER A 294 17.66 29.90 23.01
CA SER A 294 18.08 28.61 23.59
C SER A 294 16.91 27.81 24.18
N ALA A 295 15.92 28.49 24.77
CA ALA A 295 14.80 27.81 25.42
C ALA A 295 13.88 27.12 24.39
N THR A 296 13.59 27.79 23.29
CA THR A 296 12.83 27.19 22.20
C THR A 296 13.61 26.06 21.52
N ALA A 297 14.93 26.24 21.31
CA ALA A 297 15.79 25.21 20.72
C ALA A 297 15.79 23.93 21.55
N GLU A 298 16.01 24.06 22.86
CA GLU A 298 16.04 22.94 23.79
C GLU A 298 14.70 22.16 23.80
N ARG A 299 13.59 22.88 23.99
CA ARG A 299 12.26 22.25 24.00
C ARG A 299 11.94 21.51 22.69
N ALA A 300 12.26 22.13 21.57
CA ALA A 300 11.97 21.57 20.25
C ALA A 300 12.76 20.28 20.01
N TRP A 301 14.05 20.26 20.30
CA TRP A 301 14.90 19.08 20.10
C TRP A 301 14.59 17.95 21.11
N LEU A 302 14.28 18.29 22.37
CA LEU A 302 13.81 17.28 23.34
C LEU A 302 12.52 16.62 22.89
N LYS A 303 11.60 17.40 22.28
CA LYS A 303 10.37 16.82 21.73
C LYS A 303 10.63 15.93 20.52
N VAL A 304 11.59 16.25 19.65
CA VAL A 304 12.03 15.34 18.58
C VAL A 304 12.49 14.01 19.15
N ILE A 305 13.34 14.03 20.19
CA ILE A 305 13.87 12.81 20.82
C ILE A 305 12.76 11.96 21.47
N GLU A 306 11.74 12.63 22.04
CA GLU A 306 10.58 11.94 22.59
C GLU A 306 9.79 11.18 21.52
N LEU A 307 9.58 11.83 20.37
CA LEU A 307 8.79 11.29 19.24
C LEU A 307 9.57 10.23 18.44
N GLU A 308 10.88 10.44 18.25
CA GLU A 308 11.74 9.74 17.30
C GLU A 308 12.90 9.03 18.01
N LYS A 309 12.63 7.88 18.67
CA LYS A 309 13.62 7.27 19.59
C LYS A 309 14.90 6.72 18.92
N ASN A 310 14.80 6.16 17.72
CA ASN A 310 15.91 5.44 17.07
C ASN A 310 16.09 5.85 15.60
N THR A 311 15.94 7.12 15.30
CA THR A 311 16.02 7.66 13.94
C THR A 311 17.23 8.58 13.76
N SER A 312 17.62 8.84 12.52
CA SER A 312 18.64 9.82 12.19
C SER A 312 18.26 11.23 12.65
N LEU A 313 16.96 11.54 12.73
CA LEU A 313 16.49 12.85 13.19
C LEU A 313 16.69 13.01 14.70
N ALA A 314 16.41 11.97 15.49
CA ALA A 314 16.73 11.95 16.93
C ALA A 314 18.23 12.12 17.18
N ALA A 315 19.07 11.43 16.41
CA ALA A 315 20.53 11.60 16.50
C ALA A 315 20.94 13.06 16.21
N GLN A 316 20.38 13.68 15.17
CA GLN A 316 20.65 15.08 14.87
C GLN A 316 20.15 16.03 15.97
N ALA A 317 19.04 15.74 16.63
CA ALA A 317 18.54 16.52 17.77
C ALA A 317 19.48 16.43 18.98
N HIS A 318 19.98 15.23 19.32
CA HIS A 318 21.01 15.06 20.34
C HIS A 318 22.28 15.85 20.03
N PHE A 319 22.73 15.82 18.77
CA PHE A 319 23.89 16.64 18.35
C PHE A 319 23.63 18.15 18.51
N GLY A 320 22.42 18.59 18.15
CA GLY A 320 21.99 19.99 18.36
C GLY A 320 22.00 20.40 19.84
N LEU A 321 21.44 19.55 20.72
CA LEU A 321 21.45 19.76 22.17
C LEU A 321 22.86 19.79 22.75
N ALA A 322 23.74 18.88 22.32
CA ALA A 322 25.15 18.88 22.75
C ALA A 322 25.84 20.22 22.41
N GLY A 323 25.60 20.75 21.22
CA GLY A 323 26.10 22.06 20.80
C GLY A 323 25.53 23.20 21.64
N LEU A 324 24.24 23.17 21.93
CA LEU A 324 23.53 24.15 22.73
C LEU A 324 24.05 24.17 24.17
N TYR A 325 24.14 23.00 24.82
CA TYR A 325 24.61 22.88 26.21
C TYR A 325 26.10 23.28 26.35
N ARG A 326 26.92 22.97 25.32
CA ARG A 326 28.32 23.43 25.29
C ARG A 326 28.41 24.97 25.27
N LYS A 327 27.58 25.65 24.48
CA LYS A 327 27.51 27.13 24.45
C LYS A 327 27.07 27.71 25.80
N GLN A 328 26.25 26.98 26.55
CA GLN A 328 25.78 27.37 27.89
C GLN A 328 26.75 26.99 29.04
N GLY A 329 27.89 26.35 28.75
CA GLY A 329 28.83 25.86 29.77
C GLY A 329 28.36 24.63 30.54
N LYS A 330 27.27 23.99 30.12
CA LYS A 330 26.70 22.78 30.72
C LYS A 330 27.44 21.52 30.24
N THR A 331 28.69 21.36 30.63
CA THR A 331 29.60 20.36 30.07
C THR A 331 29.09 18.92 30.23
N ALA A 332 28.56 18.56 31.40
CA ALA A 332 28.04 17.19 31.65
C ALA A 332 26.85 16.85 30.73
N GLN A 333 25.91 17.79 30.56
CA GLN A 333 24.79 17.59 29.67
C GLN A 333 25.23 17.49 28.20
N ALA A 334 26.19 18.37 27.79
CA ALA A 334 26.75 18.32 26.45
C ALA A 334 27.44 16.99 26.14
N GLN A 335 28.15 16.41 27.11
CA GLN A 335 28.80 15.11 26.98
C GLN A 335 27.78 13.97 26.88
N HIS A 336 26.75 14.01 27.71
CA HIS A 336 25.64 13.03 27.65
C HIS A 336 24.99 13.01 26.28
N GLU A 337 24.56 14.18 25.78
CA GLU A 337 23.91 14.27 24.48
C GLU A 337 24.84 13.82 23.32
N MET A 338 26.13 14.08 23.42
CA MET A 338 27.11 13.60 22.43
C MET A 338 27.26 12.07 22.47
N GLN A 339 27.18 11.45 23.64
CA GLN A 339 27.24 10.00 23.79
C GLN A 339 25.98 9.35 23.17
N GLU A 340 24.78 9.91 23.43
CA GLU A 340 23.54 9.39 22.81
C GLU A 340 23.56 9.56 21.29
N PHE A 341 24.03 10.68 20.78
CA PHE A 341 24.28 10.87 19.34
C PHE A 341 25.17 9.76 18.74
N GLN A 342 26.33 9.49 19.36
CA GLN A 342 27.27 8.47 18.89
C GLN A 342 26.65 7.06 18.94
N LYS A 343 25.92 6.76 20.00
CA LYS A 343 25.23 5.48 20.18
C LYS A 343 24.17 5.25 19.09
N LEU A 344 23.35 6.26 18.79
CA LEU A 344 22.35 6.19 17.73
C LEU A 344 23.00 6.08 16.34
N GLN A 345 24.05 6.83 16.07
CA GLN A 345 24.79 6.71 14.80
C GLN A 345 25.35 5.30 14.59
N ASN A 346 25.90 4.68 15.62
CA ASN A 346 26.41 3.32 15.54
C ASN A 346 25.30 2.27 15.36
N ALA A 347 24.11 2.51 15.93
CA ALA A 347 22.96 1.62 15.81
C ALA A 347 22.28 1.71 14.44
N ILE A 348 22.24 2.89 13.82
CA ILE A 348 21.61 3.13 12.51
C ILE A 348 22.49 2.62 11.36
N GLY A 349 23.81 2.49 11.59
CA GLY A 349 24.79 2.12 10.57
C GLY A 349 25.11 3.25 9.57
N PRO A 350 26.12 3.09 8.71
CA PRO A 350 26.40 4.05 7.66
C PRO A 350 25.22 4.13 6.68
N PRO A 351 24.93 5.33 6.09
CA PRO A 351 23.91 5.44 5.08
C PRO A 351 24.21 4.44 3.96
N ARG A 352 23.22 3.63 3.58
CA ARG A 352 23.35 2.74 2.42
C ARG A 352 23.63 3.63 1.22
N SER A 353 24.78 3.45 0.58
CA SER A 353 25.09 4.07 -0.71
C SER A 353 24.09 3.51 -1.73
N GLU A 354 23.08 4.30 -2.08
CA GLU A 354 22.20 4.06 -3.23
C GLU A 354 22.91 4.43 -4.54
#